data_aab5e9d98b4f321521c99bf2b60283cd
#
_entry.id   aab5e9d98b4f321521c99bf2b60283cd
#
_cell.length_a   1.000
_cell.length_b   1.000
_cell.length_c   1.000
_cell.angle_alpha   90.00
_cell.angle_beta   90.00
_cell.angle_gamma   90.00
#
_symmetry.space_group_name_H-M   'P 1'
#
loop_
_entity.id
_entity.type
_entity.pdbx_description
1 polymer ?
#
loop_
_entity_poly.entity_id
_entity_poly.type
_entity_poly.pdbx_seq_one_letter_code
_entity_poly.pdbx_strand_id
1 'polypeptide(L)'
;MIKWVERGVLLAAILSMLFVWPYGGIREDKNDSSLSEDYGYTEPLQEGEYASQYFVAETDFLKTLEIAVNYNQEEERNGLLGLEIWKEDQKIYEGVIPYDAMESTTFFPAAIETRLKRGAVYEYRIVNQSISENLPQVVYTTTEKAHVPENQQLVVHEATVDGQALNRYTWR
;
A
#
# COMPACT_ATOMS: atom_id res chain seq x y z
N MET A 1 -7.93 -54.92 7.11
CA MET A 1 -6.75 -54.07 6.98
C MET A 1 -7.05 -52.82 6.10
N ILE A 2 -7.64 -52.98 4.93
CA ILE A 2 -7.93 -51.86 3.98
C ILE A 2 -8.78 -50.75 4.63
N LYS A 3 -9.86 -51.09 5.35
CA LYS A 3 -10.73 -50.07 5.98
C LYS A 3 -10.05 -49.20 7.04
N TRP A 4 -8.98 -49.64 7.65
CA TRP A 4 -8.22 -48.85 8.63
C TRP A 4 -7.28 -47.88 7.93
N VAL A 5 -6.71 -48.25 6.78
CA VAL A 5 -5.89 -47.41 5.95
C VAL A 5 -6.72 -46.26 5.34
N GLU A 6 -7.91 -46.59 4.81
CA GLU A 6 -8.85 -45.60 4.27
C GLU A 6 -9.28 -44.56 5.33
N ARG A 7 -9.56 -45.01 6.56
CA ARG A 7 -9.91 -44.11 7.67
C ARG A 7 -8.71 -43.24 8.09
N GLY A 8 -7.50 -43.77 8.08
CA GLY A 8 -6.30 -43.07 8.38
C GLY A 8 -6.00 -41.96 7.33
N VAL A 9 -6.16 -42.28 6.05
CA VAL A 9 -6.00 -41.32 4.95
C VAL A 9 -7.08 -40.23 5.01
N LEU A 10 -8.32 -40.59 5.29
CA LEU A 10 -9.41 -39.62 5.43
C LEU A 10 -9.16 -38.67 6.62
N LEU A 11 -8.71 -39.20 7.74
CA LEU A 11 -8.39 -38.40 8.93
C LEU A 11 -7.20 -37.47 8.70
N ALA A 12 -6.18 -37.95 8.01
CA ALA A 12 -5.03 -37.11 7.60
C ALA A 12 -5.44 -36.00 6.61
N ALA A 13 -6.34 -36.30 5.67
CA ALA A 13 -6.88 -35.29 4.74
C ALA A 13 -7.74 -34.25 5.46
N ILE A 14 -8.58 -34.66 6.42
CA ILE A 14 -9.37 -33.72 7.23
C ILE A 14 -8.46 -32.89 8.12
N LEU A 15 -7.46 -33.48 8.76
CA LEU A 15 -6.48 -32.74 9.56
C LEU A 15 -5.67 -31.77 8.68
N SER A 16 -5.23 -32.20 7.49
CA SER A 16 -4.55 -31.29 6.58
C SER A 16 -5.46 -30.14 6.10
N MET A 17 -6.75 -30.38 5.84
CA MET A 17 -7.71 -29.32 5.55
C MET A 17 -7.94 -28.40 6.75
N LEU A 18 -7.98 -28.91 7.96
CA LEU A 18 -8.17 -28.10 9.17
C LEU A 18 -6.91 -27.30 9.56
N PHE A 19 -5.71 -27.81 9.28
CA PHE A 19 -4.46 -27.16 9.62
C PHE A 19 -3.82 -26.40 8.45
N VAL A 20 -3.96 -26.88 7.23
CA VAL A 20 -3.39 -26.22 6.04
C VAL A 20 -4.30 -25.13 5.51
N TRP A 21 -5.64 -25.31 5.58
CA TRP A 21 -6.58 -24.27 5.15
C TRP A 21 -6.54 -22.99 5.97
N PRO A 22 -6.48 -22.98 7.32
CA PRO A 22 -6.31 -21.75 8.08
C PRO A 22 -4.89 -21.16 8.03
N TYR A 23 -3.87 -22.00 7.79
CA TYR A 23 -2.46 -21.57 7.80
C TYR A 23 -1.82 -21.54 6.41
N GLY A 24 -2.39 -22.17 5.42
CA GLY A 24 -1.84 -22.26 4.06
C GLY A 24 -2.68 -21.57 2.99
N GLY A 25 -3.92 -21.27 3.28
CA GLY A 25 -4.72 -20.32 2.50
C GLY A 25 -4.25 -18.92 2.87
N ILE A 26 -3.28 -18.41 2.15
CA ILE A 26 -2.91 -16.99 2.17
C ILE A 26 -4.16 -16.24 1.72
N ARG A 27 -4.99 -15.86 2.67
CA ARG A 27 -6.08 -14.94 2.42
C ARG A 27 -5.43 -13.58 2.22
N GLU A 28 -5.24 -13.23 0.97
CA GLU A 28 -4.88 -11.86 0.62
C GLU A 28 -6.15 -11.03 0.76
N ASP A 29 -6.29 -10.36 1.88
CA ASP A 29 -7.31 -9.34 2.03
C ASP A 29 -6.78 -8.09 1.31
N LYS A 30 -7.47 -7.69 0.25
CA LYS A 30 -7.19 -6.47 -0.50
C LYS A 30 -8.12 -5.39 -0.02
N ASN A 31 -7.57 -4.33 0.52
CA ASN A 31 -8.29 -3.10 0.73
C ASN A 31 -7.99 -2.17 -0.45
N ASP A 32 -9.00 -1.87 -1.24
CA ASP A 32 -8.91 -1.06 -2.45
C ASP A 32 -9.75 0.20 -2.24
N SER A 33 -9.10 1.35 -2.10
CA SER A 33 -9.78 2.62 -2.28
C SER A 33 -10.02 2.76 -3.79
N SER A 34 -11.10 2.13 -4.28
CA SER A 34 -11.45 2.17 -5.69
C SER A 34 -11.49 3.61 -6.19
N LEU A 35 -11.00 3.82 -7.40
CA LEU A 35 -11.13 5.06 -8.13
C LEU A 35 -12.61 5.52 -8.07
N SER A 36 -12.91 6.42 -7.16
CA SER A 36 -14.16 7.16 -7.25
C SER A 36 -14.04 8.05 -8.49
N GLU A 37 -15.15 8.40 -9.10
CA GLU A 37 -15.15 9.32 -10.25
C GLU A 37 -14.65 10.74 -9.86
N ASP A 38 -14.51 11.01 -8.56
CA ASP A 38 -14.04 12.29 -8.01
C ASP A 38 -12.67 12.11 -7.37
N TYR A 39 -11.63 12.38 -8.13
CA TYR A 39 -10.24 12.38 -7.66
C TYR A 39 -9.55 13.70 -7.97
N GLY A 40 -8.56 14.03 -7.18
CA GLY A 40 -7.69 15.19 -7.35
C GLY A 40 -6.22 14.78 -7.38
N TYR A 41 -5.38 15.75 -7.67
CA TYR A 41 -3.93 15.64 -7.66
C TYR A 41 -3.36 16.60 -6.63
N THR A 42 -2.37 16.16 -5.88
CA THR A 42 -1.63 17.05 -4.98
C THR A 42 -0.83 18.07 -5.78
N GLU A 43 -0.30 19.10 -5.10
CA GLU A 43 0.80 19.86 -5.66
C GLU A 43 1.95 18.92 -6.00
N PRO A 44 2.74 19.23 -7.05
CA PRO A 44 3.91 18.43 -7.41
C PRO A 44 4.93 18.39 -6.28
N LEU A 45 5.43 17.19 -5.96
CA LEU A 45 6.47 17.02 -4.95
C LEU A 45 7.84 17.38 -5.54
N GLN A 46 8.51 18.35 -4.94
CA GLN A 46 9.90 18.68 -5.27
C GLN A 46 10.86 17.62 -4.73
N GLU A 47 12.13 17.66 -5.13
CA GLU A 47 13.16 16.77 -4.59
C GLU A 47 13.22 16.83 -3.06
N GLY A 48 13.15 15.67 -2.41
CA GLY A 48 13.17 15.53 -0.96
C GLY A 48 11.83 15.82 -0.28
N GLU A 49 10.83 16.34 -0.99
CA GLU A 49 9.48 16.52 -0.45
C GLU A 49 8.72 15.20 -0.43
N TYR A 50 7.73 15.13 0.44
CA TYR A 50 6.91 13.92 0.59
C TYR A 50 5.44 14.25 0.81
N ALA A 51 4.62 13.27 0.42
CA ALA A 51 3.23 13.15 0.83
C ALA A 51 3.10 11.99 1.81
N SER A 52 2.30 12.14 2.86
CA SER A 52 2.13 11.11 3.86
C SER A 52 0.67 10.87 4.22
N GLN A 53 0.39 9.66 4.70
CA GLN A 53 -0.91 9.29 5.21
C GLN A 53 -0.78 8.23 6.30
N TYR A 54 -1.59 8.38 7.34
CA TYR A 54 -1.70 7.37 8.40
C TYR A 54 -2.65 6.25 7.97
N PHE A 55 -2.34 5.05 8.41
CA PHE A 55 -3.18 3.87 8.23
C PHE A 55 -3.14 2.96 9.46
N VAL A 56 -4.19 2.18 9.65
CA VAL A 56 -4.27 1.18 10.72
C VAL A 56 -3.93 -0.18 10.13
N ALA A 57 -2.99 -0.90 10.73
CA ALA A 57 -2.65 -2.25 10.29
C ALA A 57 -3.82 -3.23 10.57
N GLU A 58 -4.36 -3.84 9.52
CA GLU A 58 -5.46 -4.80 9.62
C GLU A 58 -4.99 -6.19 10.02
N THR A 59 -3.75 -6.54 9.69
CA THR A 59 -3.12 -7.82 10.06
C THR A 59 -1.69 -7.58 10.59
N ASP A 60 -1.00 -8.66 10.95
CA ASP A 60 0.38 -8.60 11.43
C ASP A 60 1.43 -8.60 10.30
N PHE A 61 0.99 -8.62 9.03
CA PHE A 61 1.90 -8.63 7.89
C PHE A 61 1.34 -7.84 6.70
N LEU A 62 2.06 -6.79 6.31
CA LEU A 62 1.79 -6.03 5.08
C LEU A 62 2.65 -6.61 3.95
N LYS A 63 2.00 -7.13 2.92
CA LYS A 63 2.67 -7.72 1.76
C LYS A 63 3.00 -6.68 0.70
N THR A 64 2.01 -5.91 0.27
CA THR A 64 2.18 -4.84 -0.71
C THR A 64 1.42 -3.59 -0.31
N LEU A 65 1.94 -2.46 -0.71
CA LEU A 65 1.25 -1.18 -0.73
C LEU A 65 1.39 -0.59 -2.13
N GLU A 66 0.26 -0.36 -2.76
CA GLU A 66 0.19 0.29 -4.07
C GLU A 66 -0.42 1.69 -3.88
N ILE A 67 0.19 2.71 -4.45
CA ILE A 67 -0.26 4.09 -4.32
C ILE A 67 -0.38 4.69 -5.72
N ALA A 68 -1.46 5.43 -5.95
CA ALA A 68 -1.66 6.11 -7.22
C ALA A 68 -0.83 7.40 -7.27
N VAL A 69 0.02 7.49 -8.27
CA VAL A 69 0.83 8.67 -8.53
C VAL A 69 0.69 9.06 -10.00
N ASN A 70 0.54 10.34 -10.24
CA ASN A 70 0.55 10.94 -11.55
C ASN A 70 1.92 11.59 -11.82
N TYR A 71 2.44 11.36 -13.01
CA TYR A 71 3.64 12.01 -13.53
C TYR A 71 3.51 12.09 -15.05
N ASN A 72 4.26 13.00 -15.67
CA ASN A 72 4.20 13.15 -17.12
C ASN A 72 4.91 11.97 -17.81
N GLN A 73 4.15 11.12 -18.51
CA GLN A 73 4.67 9.93 -19.19
C GLN A 73 5.44 10.24 -20.49
N GLU A 74 5.30 11.46 -21.00
CA GLU A 74 5.99 11.91 -22.22
C GLU A 74 7.40 12.41 -21.95
N GLU A 75 7.71 12.72 -20.69
CA GLU A 75 9.03 13.18 -20.25
C GLU A 75 9.94 12.00 -19.87
N GLU A 76 11.21 12.30 -19.64
CA GLU A 76 12.20 11.31 -19.22
C GLU A 76 11.77 10.59 -17.93
N ARG A 77 11.78 9.26 -17.97
CA ARG A 77 11.38 8.40 -16.85
C ARG A 77 12.55 8.05 -15.93
N ASN A 78 13.42 9.00 -15.68
CA ASN A 78 14.62 8.80 -14.86
C ASN A 78 14.44 9.15 -13.38
N GLY A 79 13.20 9.37 -12.95
CA GLY A 79 12.88 9.70 -11.58
C GLY A 79 12.84 8.49 -10.64
N LEU A 80 12.98 8.76 -9.35
CA LEU A 80 12.89 7.78 -8.27
C LEU A 80 11.86 8.22 -7.23
N LEU A 81 10.96 7.32 -6.86
CA LEU A 81 10.08 7.48 -5.71
C LEU A 81 10.55 6.61 -4.55
N GLY A 82 10.70 7.21 -3.40
CA GLY A 82 10.83 6.50 -2.14
C GLY A 82 9.46 6.17 -1.55
N LEU A 83 9.32 4.97 -1.02
CA LEU A 83 8.20 4.60 -0.16
C LEU A 83 8.74 4.18 1.19
N GLU A 84 8.33 4.91 2.22
CA GLU A 84 8.73 4.66 3.60
C GLU A 84 7.52 4.29 4.44
N ILE A 85 7.71 3.43 5.45
CA ILE A 85 6.72 3.19 6.50
C ILE A 85 7.34 3.53 7.84
N TRP A 86 6.62 4.32 8.59
CA TRP A 86 7.02 4.82 9.89
C TRP A 86 6.05 4.37 10.97
N LYS A 87 6.59 4.12 12.15
CA LYS A 87 5.83 3.98 13.38
C LYS A 87 6.34 5.01 14.36
N GLU A 88 5.53 5.99 14.68
CA GLU A 88 5.98 7.17 15.45
C GLU A 88 7.18 7.80 14.73
N ASP A 89 8.32 7.96 15.42
CA ASP A 89 9.55 8.52 14.85
C ASP A 89 10.51 7.47 14.27
N GLN A 90 10.10 6.20 14.20
CA GLN A 90 10.95 5.11 13.70
C GLN A 90 10.56 4.68 12.29
N LYS A 91 11.48 4.80 11.33
CA LYS A 91 11.34 4.20 10.00
C LYS A 91 11.52 2.69 10.12
N ILE A 92 10.50 1.92 9.74
CA ILE A 92 10.47 0.46 9.79
C ILE A 92 10.61 -0.19 8.41
N TYR A 93 10.37 0.56 7.35
CA TYR A 93 10.54 0.13 5.97
C TYR A 93 10.99 1.29 5.10
N GLU A 94 11.83 1.00 4.11
CA GLU A 94 12.21 1.91 3.04
C GLU A 94 12.39 1.13 1.75
N GLY A 95 11.78 1.59 0.68
CA GLY A 95 11.92 1.04 -0.67
C GLY A 95 11.99 2.16 -1.68
N VAL A 96 12.62 1.88 -2.82
CA VAL A 96 12.74 2.82 -3.94
C VAL A 96 12.12 2.21 -5.18
N ILE A 97 11.31 2.98 -5.88
CA ILE A 97 10.61 2.59 -7.10
C ILE A 97 11.04 3.55 -8.21
N PRO A 98 11.78 3.08 -9.21
CA PRO A 98 12.12 3.93 -10.35
C PRO A 98 10.90 4.17 -11.24
N TYR A 99 10.80 5.36 -11.83
CA TYR A 99 9.68 5.73 -12.73
C TYR A 99 9.58 4.84 -13.97
N ASP A 100 10.71 4.30 -14.45
CA ASP A 100 10.76 3.39 -15.60
C ASP A 100 10.15 2.01 -15.29
N ALA A 101 10.09 1.63 -14.02
CA ALA A 101 9.41 0.40 -13.61
C ALA A 101 7.87 0.49 -13.69
N MET A 102 7.34 1.68 -13.99
CA MET A 102 5.92 1.96 -14.09
C MET A 102 5.49 1.95 -15.55
N GLU A 103 5.12 0.82 -16.02
CA GLU A 103 4.70 0.69 -17.41
C GLU A 103 3.35 1.36 -17.59
N SER A 104 2.49 1.71 -17.59
CA SER A 104 1.14 2.17 -17.90
C SER A 104 0.17 2.18 -16.72
N THR A 105 0.61 1.90 -15.52
CA THR A 105 -0.28 1.86 -14.37
C THR A 105 -0.17 3.13 -13.54
N THR A 106 -1.30 3.65 -13.15
CA THR A 106 -1.38 4.77 -12.21
C THR A 106 -0.92 4.36 -10.80
N PHE A 107 -0.99 3.07 -10.47
CA PHE A 107 -0.62 2.53 -9.16
C PHE A 107 0.81 2.01 -9.15
N PHE A 108 1.58 2.45 -8.16
CA PHE A 108 2.93 2.00 -7.88
C PHE A 108 2.88 0.80 -6.95
N PRO A 109 3.22 -0.40 -7.40
CA PRO A 109 3.32 -1.55 -6.53
C PRO A 109 4.64 -1.52 -5.77
N ALA A 110 4.58 -1.52 -4.45
CA ALA A 110 5.75 -1.76 -3.61
C ALA A 110 5.56 -3.06 -2.84
N ALA A 111 6.51 -3.98 -2.99
CA ALA A 111 6.61 -5.16 -2.16
C ALA A 111 7.19 -4.75 -0.79
N ILE A 112 6.35 -4.67 0.22
CA ILE A 112 6.73 -4.23 1.57
C ILE A 112 7.27 -5.39 2.39
N GLU A 113 6.56 -6.52 2.39
CA GLU A 113 6.90 -7.76 3.10
C GLU A 113 7.35 -7.53 4.56
N THR A 114 6.65 -6.64 5.26
CA THR A 114 7.02 -6.18 6.59
C THR A 114 6.01 -6.61 7.65
N ARG A 115 6.53 -7.00 8.82
CA ARG A 115 5.70 -7.29 9.99
C ARG A 115 5.25 -5.99 10.64
N LEU A 116 3.95 -5.91 10.86
CA LEU A 116 3.29 -4.84 11.58
C LEU A 116 2.64 -5.40 12.85
N LYS A 117 2.10 -4.54 13.68
CA LYS A 117 1.25 -4.94 14.80
C LYS A 117 -0.19 -4.60 14.47
N ARG A 118 -1.03 -5.61 14.36
CA ARG A 118 -2.47 -5.43 14.10
C ARG A 118 -3.10 -4.41 15.04
N GLY A 119 -3.88 -3.49 14.48
CA GLY A 119 -4.56 -2.42 15.19
C GLY A 119 -3.67 -1.24 15.56
N ALA A 120 -2.36 -1.28 15.29
CA ALA A 120 -1.49 -0.12 15.49
C ALA A 120 -1.56 0.83 14.27
N VAL A 121 -1.31 2.10 14.56
CA VAL A 121 -1.24 3.16 13.55
C VAL A 121 0.17 3.25 13.00
N TYR A 122 0.28 3.39 11.70
CA TYR A 122 1.51 3.61 10.95
C TYR A 122 1.32 4.78 10.00
N GLU A 123 2.42 5.39 9.59
CA GLU A 123 2.46 6.39 8.53
C GLU A 123 3.22 5.83 7.34
N TYR A 124 2.70 5.96 6.13
CA TYR A 124 3.54 5.81 4.95
C TYR A 124 3.86 7.18 4.37
N ARG A 125 5.02 7.30 3.75
CA ARG A 125 5.49 8.49 3.05
C ARG A 125 5.92 8.14 1.64
N ILE A 126 5.47 8.94 0.69
CA ILE A 126 5.93 8.89 -0.70
C ILE A 126 6.86 10.09 -0.86
N VAL A 127 8.12 9.81 -1.11
CA VAL A 127 9.17 10.81 -1.18
C VAL A 127 9.66 10.94 -2.62
N ASN A 128 9.70 12.15 -3.16
CA ASN A 128 10.41 12.36 -4.42
C ASN A 128 11.92 12.39 -4.16
N GLN A 129 12.63 11.38 -4.69
CA GLN A 129 14.08 11.22 -4.50
C GLN A 129 14.89 11.64 -5.73
N SER A 130 14.28 12.30 -6.69
CA SER A 130 14.91 12.63 -7.96
C SER A 130 14.94 14.12 -8.27
N ILE A 131 16.04 14.55 -8.88
CA ILE A 131 16.19 15.87 -9.51
C ILE A 131 15.64 15.77 -10.94
N SER A 132 14.35 15.50 -11.10
CA SER A 132 13.71 15.44 -12.41
C SER A 132 12.78 16.64 -12.59
N GLU A 133 12.66 17.16 -13.79
CA GLU A 133 11.62 18.12 -14.13
C GLU A 133 10.22 17.49 -14.12
N ASN A 134 10.17 16.15 -14.22
CA ASN A 134 8.96 15.38 -14.14
C ASN A 134 8.59 15.10 -12.67
N LEU A 135 7.87 16.02 -12.08
CA LEU A 135 7.50 15.99 -10.66
C LEU A 135 6.27 15.11 -10.40
N PRO A 136 6.35 14.19 -9.44
CA PRO A 136 5.22 13.31 -9.11
C PRO A 136 4.16 14.07 -8.31
N GLN A 137 2.89 13.70 -8.55
CA GLN A 137 1.73 14.15 -7.81
C GLN A 137 1.00 12.93 -7.26
N VAL A 138 0.64 12.93 -5.98
CA VAL A 138 -0.19 11.86 -5.42
C VAL A 138 -1.64 12.06 -5.82
N VAL A 139 -2.27 10.98 -6.28
CA VAL A 139 -3.70 11.00 -6.61
C VAL A 139 -4.50 10.72 -5.35
N TYR A 140 -5.53 11.51 -5.09
CA TYR A 140 -6.38 11.34 -3.91
C TYR A 140 -7.87 11.41 -4.25
N THR A 141 -8.69 10.76 -3.41
CA THR A 141 -10.15 10.93 -3.46
C THR A 141 -10.54 12.19 -2.71
N THR A 142 -11.53 12.93 -3.21
CA THR A 142 -12.11 14.05 -2.47
C THR A 142 -13.10 13.56 -1.41
N THR A 143 -13.18 14.25 -0.27
CA THR A 143 -13.95 13.81 0.90
C THR A 143 -15.45 13.93 0.75
N GLU A 144 -15.97 14.62 -0.26
CA GLU A 144 -17.43 14.80 -0.41
C GLU A 144 -18.22 13.47 -0.41
N LYS A 145 -17.56 12.35 -0.77
CA LYS A 145 -18.19 11.01 -0.79
C LYS A 145 -17.56 9.98 0.14
N ALA A 146 -16.32 10.18 0.55
CA ALA A 146 -15.64 9.26 1.47
C ALA A 146 -15.54 9.95 2.83
N HIS A 147 -16.24 9.42 3.83
CA HIS A 147 -16.05 9.88 5.21
C HIS A 147 -14.65 9.41 5.69
N VAL A 148 -13.61 10.18 5.33
CA VAL A 148 -12.24 9.89 5.72
C VAL A 148 -12.01 10.40 7.14
N PRO A 149 -11.65 9.53 8.09
CA PRO A 149 -11.27 9.97 9.44
C PRO A 149 -10.12 10.98 9.37
N GLU A 150 -10.15 12.03 10.19
CA GLU A 150 -9.10 13.06 10.22
C GLU A 150 -7.68 12.48 10.34
N ASN A 151 -7.54 11.38 11.08
CA ASN A 151 -6.27 10.68 11.27
C ASN A 151 -5.86 9.79 10.08
N GLN A 152 -6.61 9.80 8.98
CA GLN A 152 -6.29 9.06 7.74
C GLN A 152 -6.28 9.99 6.52
N GLN A 153 -6.34 11.28 6.73
CA GLN A 153 -6.24 12.26 5.64
C GLN A 153 -4.82 12.31 5.10
N LEU A 154 -4.71 12.63 3.81
CA LEU A 154 -3.43 12.85 3.14
C LEU A 154 -2.84 14.18 3.62
N VAL A 155 -1.54 14.19 3.89
CA VAL A 155 -0.77 15.39 4.26
C VAL A 155 0.29 15.62 3.20
N VAL A 156 0.36 16.83 2.67
CA VAL A 156 1.36 17.27 1.68
C VAL A 156 1.87 18.64 2.11
N HIS A 157 3.18 18.84 2.13
CA HIS A 157 3.80 20.10 2.57
C HIS A 157 3.29 20.59 3.94
N GLU A 158 3.13 19.65 4.88
CA GLU A 158 2.58 19.93 6.23
C GLU A 158 1.10 20.39 6.25
N ALA A 159 0.45 20.45 5.09
CA ALA A 159 -0.95 20.79 4.98
C ALA A 159 -1.81 19.53 4.77
N THR A 160 -2.90 19.44 5.50
CA THR A 160 -3.90 18.36 5.33
C THR A 160 -4.70 18.61 4.07
N VAL A 161 -4.73 17.60 3.19
CA VAL A 161 -5.59 17.58 2.01
C VAL A 161 -6.95 17.01 2.39
N ASP A 162 -8.03 17.61 1.92
CA ASP A 162 -9.40 17.12 2.15
C ASP A 162 -9.67 15.86 1.31
N GLY A 163 -9.06 14.75 1.71
CA GLY A 163 -9.12 13.46 1.02
C GLY A 163 -8.10 12.46 1.53
N GLN A 164 -8.12 11.29 0.93
CA GLN A 164 -7.11 10.25 1.17
C GLN A 164 -6.45 9.85 -0.15
N ALA A 165 -5.18 9.50 -0.09
CA ALA A 165 -4.48 8.96 -1.26
C ALA A 165 -5.20 7.70 -1.77
N LEU A 166 -5.25 7.56 -3.09
CA LEU A 166 -5.69 6.31 -3.70
C LEU A 166 -4.62 5.25 -3.46
N ASN A 167 -4.95 4.26 -2.66
CA ASN A 167 -4.04 3.20 -2.27
C ASN A 167 -4.72 1.83 -2.25
N ARG A 168 -3.89 0.80 -2.34
CA ARG A 168 -4.31 -0.60 -2.23
C ARG A 168 -3.34 -1.32 -1.32
N TYR A 169 -3.87 -1.96 -0.28
CA TYR A 169 -3.10 -2.80 0.63
C TYR A 169 -3.35 -4.26 0.31
N THR A 170 -2.29 -5.06 0.28
CA THR A 170 -2.41 -6.52 0.33
C THR A 170 -1.85 -7.00 1.66
N TRP A 171 -2.72 -7.61 2.46
CA TRP A 171 -2.42 -8.15 3.77
C TRP A 171 -2.22 -9.67 3.73
N ARG A 172 -1.48 -10.21 4.69
CA ARG A 172 -1.26 -11.64 4.85
C ARG A 172 -1.43 -12.09 6.30
#